data_3bc77f3a0d3bd382f637ec229999af73
#
_entry.id   3bc77f3a0d3bd382f637ec229999af73
#
_cell.length_a   1.000
_cell.length_b   1.000
_cell.length_c   1.000
_cell.angle_alpha   90.00
_cell.angle_beta   90.00
_cell.angle_gamma   90.00
#
_symmetry.space_group_name_H-M   'P 1'
#
loop_
_entity.id
_entity.type
_entity.pdbx_description
1 polymer ?
#
loop_
_entity_poly.entity_id
_entity_poly.type
_entity_poly.pdbx_seq_one_letter_code
_entity_poly.pdbx_strand_id
1 'polypeptide(L)'
;MSNFAFGTYRISDQNPQHIAALKEAINSGITMIDTSSNYMDGGAERAIALAFREYDNDVLEDIEIVSKVGYIQNENMQRHQETPFDEVVEYSAVCFHSIAQTFIEDQLTHTLQRLEKSKLDCYLIHNPEYYLLDAINRGIDKDDRLDEMYKRLFDAFMTLELEVKNGRIGSYGISSNSFSKPRNSEEFLPYEDLITLAEDACAEIGNERHSFTTIQLPINILETDGLKCASWSHENGLRVLVNRPLNAQHEGLMYRLADYDESFEYYNHFNELMEVSDNEMLRPLFNLLEQLDDNKHKFGWIGDYDTFLYSEVVPHIKKALEVIDEENKSTMYNFIDMFLTEYRKMVAYECSKATRIKLKDNLAECTLSIQECALKFLMQRESIDFILVGMRKPSYVNEIMSLLD
;
A
#
# COMPACT_ATOMS: atom_id res chain seq x y z
N MET A 1 -20.70 -10.47 -5.83
CA MET A 1 -20.15 -9.10 -6.02
C MET A 1 -18.97 -8.95 -5.08
N SER A 2 -17.89 -8.34 -5.54
CA SER A 2 -16.70 -8.10 -4.68
C SER A 2 -17.05 -7.16 -3.55
N ASN A 3 -16.48 -7.41 -2.35
CA ASN A 3 -16.66 -6.56 -1.19
C ASN A 3 -15.48 -5.58 -1.06
N PHE A 4 -15.69 -4.45 -0.38
CA PHE A 4 -14.58 -3.59 0.01
C PHE A 4 -13.97 -4.10 1.32
N ALA A 5 -12.64 -4.02 1.40
CA ALA A 5 -11.88 -4.23 2.62
C ALA A 5 -11.06 -2.99 2.96
N PHE A 6 -10.78 -2.79 4.24
CA PHE A 6 -10.02 -1.65 4.71
C PHE A 6 -8.51 -1.91 4.59
N GLY A 7 -7.85 -1.24 3.64
CA GLY A 7 -6.39 -1.30 3.47
C GLY A 7 -5.66 -0.31 4.39
N THR A 8 -4.71 -0.79 5.20
CA THR A 8 -4.06 0.01 6.26
C THR A 8 -2.66 0.54 5.89
N TYR A 9 -2.21 0.46 4.66
CA TYR A 9 -0.84 0.80 4.23
C TYR A 9 -0.29 2.13 4.76
N ARG A 10 -1.16 3.15 4.94
CA ARG A 10 -0.80 4.48 5.46
C ARG A 10 -1.56 4.83 6.75
N ILE A 11 -2.06 3.85 7.46
CA ILE A 11 -2.73 4.04 8.76
C ILE A 11 -1.66 4.06 9.87
N SER A 12 -1.79 4.99 10.79
CA SER A 12 -0.88 5.16 11.92
C SER A 12 -1.67 5.26 13.22
N ASP A 13 -1.16 4.63 14.27
CA ASP A 13 -1.62 4.72 15.66
C ASP A 13 -1.45 6.14 16.26
N GLN A 14 -0.58 6.96 15.65
CA GLN A 14 -0.32 8.33 16.08
C GLN A 14 -1.32 9.36 15.51
N ASN A 15 -2.22 8.94 14.62
CA ASN A 15 -3.18 9.84 13.98
C ASN A 15 -4.63 9.50 14.38
N PRO A 16 -5.29 10.33 15.21
CA PRO A 16 -6.67 10.07 15.64
C PRO A 16 -7.68 9.95 14.50
N GLN A 17 -7.45 10.64 13.37
CA GLN A 17 -8.31 10.55 12.19
C GLN A 17 -8.27 9.14 11.57
N HIS A 18 -7.11 8.49 11.60
CA HIS A 18 -6.95 7.13 11.08
C HIS A 18 -7.72 6.11 11.95
N ILE A 19 -7.65 6.28 13.28
CA ILE A 19 -8.41 5.43 14.22
C ILE A 19 -9.92 5.68 14.03
N ALA A 20 -10.35 6.94 13.87
CA ALA A 20 -11.74 7.26 13.59
C ALA A 20 -12.22 6.65 12.25
N ALA A 21 -11.36 6.60 11.22
CA ALA A 21 -11.69 5.96 9.95
C ALA A 21 -11.84 4.43 10.08
N LEU A 22 -10.99 3.76 10.88
CA LEU A 22 -11.15 2.34 11.19
C LEU A 22 -12.49 2.05 11.88
N LYS A 23 -12.85 2.86 12.88
CA LYS A 23 -14.14 2.74 13.57
C LYS A 23 -15.33 2.97 12.65
N GLU A 24 -15.27 3.99 11.81
CA GLU A 24 -16.30 4.25 10.80
C GLU A 24 -16.45 3.08 9.84
N ALA A 25 -15.35 2.46 9.41
CA ALA A 25 -15.38 1.28 8.55
C ALA A 25 -16.08 0.09 9.21
N ILE A 26 -15.79 -0.18 10.49
CA ILE A 26 -16.45 -1.22 11.28
C ILE A 26 -17.96 -0.93 11.38
N ASN A 27 -18.32 0.30 11.73
CA ASN A 27 -19.73 0.72 11.86
C ASN A 27 -20.48 0.67 10.53
N SER A 28 -19.79 0.82 9.41
CA SER A 28 -20.35 0.73 8.05
C SER A 28 -20.40 -0.69 7.48
N GLY A 29 -20.01 -1.70 8.26
CA GLY A 29 -20.13 -3.11 7.87
C GLY A 29 -18.95 -3.66 7.06
N ILE A 30 -17.77 -3.05 7.13
CA ILE A 30 -16.53 -3.65 6.62
C ILE A 30 -16.20 -4.88 7.47
N THR A 31 -16.04 -6.03 6.81
CA THR A 31 -15.77 -7.33 7.45
C THR A 31 -14.32 -7.79 7.30
N MET A 32 -13.47 -7.05 6.60
CA MET A 32 -12.05 -7.39 6.43
C MET A 32 -11.16 -6.17 6.57
N ILE A 33 -10.07 -6.33 7.32
CA ILE A 33 -9.00 -5.35 7.46
C ILE A 33 -7.69 -5.98 6.99
N ASP A 34 -7.06 -5.38 5.96
CA ASP A 34 -5.77 -5.77 5.43
C ASP A 34 -4.66 -4.90 6.03
N THR A 35 -3.68 -5.54 6.65
CA THR A 35 -2.53 -4.88 7.27
C THR A 35 -1.21 -5.60 6.93
N SER A 36 -0.10 -5.16 7.53
CA SER A 36 1.21 -5.80 7.44
C SER A 36 2.12 -5.30 8.55
N SER A 37 3.04 -6.14 9.00
CA SER A 37 4.01 -5.82 10.05
C SER A 37 4.89 -4.59 9.72
N ASN A 38 5.19 -4.34 8.45
CA ASN A 38 5.99 -3.19 8.02
C ASN A 38 5.20 -1.90 7.78
N TYR A 39 3.86 -1.92 7.81
CA TYR A 39 3.05 -0.71 7.59
C TYR A 39 3.19 0.25 8.77
N MET A 40 3.74 1.44 8.50
CA MET A 40 4.03 2.46 9.51
C MET A 40 4.83 1.92 10.71
N ASP A 41 5.74 0.98 10.44
CA ASP A 41 6.58 0.30 11.44
C ASP A 41 5.74 -0.36 12.56
N GLY A 42 4.77 -1.18 12.15
CA GLY A 42 3.79 -1.81 13.04
C GLY A 42 2.69 -0.88 13.56
N GLY A 43 2.75 0.42 13.24
CA GLY A 43 1.74 1.42 13.65
C GLY A 43 0.35 1.14 13.08
N ALA A 44 0.26 0.48 11.92
CA ALA A 44 -1.01 0.08 11.34
C ALA A 44 -1.69 -1.03 12.19
N GLU A 45 -0.94 -2.02 12.65
CA GLU A 45 -1.45 -3.08 13.52
C GLU A 45 -1.85 -2.53 14.90
N ARG A 46 -1.05 -1.62 15.48
CA ARG A 46 -1.41 -0.94 16.73
C ARG A 46 -2.66 -0.06 16.58
N ALA A 47 -2.85 0.61 15.44
CA ALA A 47 -4.06 1.40 15.19
C ALA A 47 -5.33 0.52 15.13
N ILE A 48 -5.24 -0.69 14.58
CA ILE A 48 -6.33 -1.67 14.59
C ILE A 48 -6.66 -2.06 16.04
N ALA A 49 -5.66 -2.42 16.85
CA ALA A 49 -5.86 -2.76 18.25
C ALA A 49 -6.52 -1.62 19.03
N LEU A 50 -6.07 -0.36 18.83
CA LEU A 50 -6.67 0.81 19.46
C LEU A 50 -8.13 1.02 19.05
N ALA A 51 -8.47 0.81 17.78
CA ALA A 51 -9.85 0.91 17.31
C ALA A 51 -10.72 -0.19 17.94
N PHE A 52 -10.23 -1.42 18.03
CA PHE A 52 -10.95 -2.58 18.52
C PHE A 52 -11.30 -2.53 20.01
N ARG A 53 -10.52 -1.79 20.83
CA ARG A 53 -10.77 -1.64 22.26
C ARG A 53 -12.14 -1.01 22.60
N GLU A 54 -12.80 -0.38 21.63
CA GLU A 54 -14.09 0.28 21.83
C GLU A 54 -15.28 -0.60 21.42
N TYR A 55 -15.04 -1.82 20.96
CA TYR A 55 -16.07 -2.74 20.50
C TYR A 55 -16.13 -4.01 21.34
N ASP A 56 -17.34 -4.53 21.49
CA ASP A 56 -17.57 -5.84 22.12
C ASP A 56 -17.09 -6.97 21.17
N ASN A 57 -16.76 -8.12 21.76
CA ASN A 57 -16.25 -9.27 21.00
C ASN A 57 -17.23 -9.72 19.90
N ASP A 58 -18.53 -9.69 20.15
CA ASP A 58 -19.55 -10.10 19.18
C ASP A 58 -19.46 -9.31 17.86
N VAL A 59 -19.06 -8.03 17.90
CA VAL A 59 -18.84 -7.18 16.73
C VAL A 59 -17.53 -7.57 16.01
N LEU A 60 -16.50 -7.90 16.81
CA LEU A 60 -15.15 -8.19 16.29
C LEU A 60 -15.01 -9.62 15.75
N GLU A 61 -15.90 -10.54 16.08
CA GLU A 61 -15.92 -11.92 15.55
C GLU A 61 -16.19 -11.96 14.04
N ASP A 62 -16.94 -10.99 13.53
CA ASP A 62 -17.25 -10.88 12.09
C ASP A 62 -16.16 -10.16 11.28
N ILE A 63 -15.10 -9.66 11.94
CA ILE A 63 -14.03 -8.88 11.28
C ILE A 63 -12.79 -9.74 11.12
N GLU A 64 -12.48 -10.09 9.88
CA GLU A 64 -11.28 -10.82 9.51
C GLU A 64 -10.07 -9.86 9.43
N ILE A 65 -8.95 -10.27 10.05
CA ILE A 65 -7.67 -9.57 9.93
C ILE A 65 -6.72 -10.39 9.05
N VAL A 66 -6.27 -9.75 7.96
CA VAL A 66 -5.21 -10.27 7.09
C VAL A 66 -3.95 -9.47 7.36
N SER A 67 -2.88 -10.10 7.87
CA SER A 67 -1.56 -9.47 8.01
C SER A 67 -0.52 -10.18 7.16
N LYS A 68 0.72 -9.64 7.11
CA LYS A 68 1.74 -10.12 6.16
C LYS A 68 3.14 -10.11 6.78
N VAL A 69 4.01 -11.00 6.26
CA VAL A 69 5.42 -11.14 6.65
C VAL A 69 6.35 -11.16 5.43
N GLY A 70 7.52 -10.56 5.55
CA GLY A 70 8.55 -10.61 4.51
C GLY A 70 9.58 -9.49 4.65
N TYR A 71 9.16 -8.28 4.95
CA TYR A 71 10.02 -7.11 4.98
C TYR A 71 10.84 -6.98 6.26
N ILE A 72 12.13 -6.74 6.09
CA ILE A 72 13.06 -6.34 7.13
C ILE A 72 13.39 -4.87 6.90
N GLN A 73 12.70 -3.98 7.61
CA GLN A 73 12.80 -2.51 7.52
C GLN A 73 12.76 -1.91 8.92
N ASN A 74 13.19 -0.67 9.08
CA ASN A 74 13.10 0.12 10.33
C ASN A 74 13.56 -0.67 11.58
N GLU A 75 12.69 -0.93 12.55
CA GLU A 75 13.01 -1.68 13.77
C GLU A 75 13.58 -3.07 13.46
N ASN A 76 13.00 -3.80 12.50
CA ASN A 76 13.51 -5.11 12.10
C ASN A 76 14.90 -5.03 11.47
N MET A 77 15.27 -3.93 10.82
CA MET A 77 16.63 -3.70 10.33
C MET A 77 17.63 -3.56 11.47
N GLN A 78 17.26 -2.83 12.54
CA GLN A 78 18.10 -2.72 13.74
C GLN A 78 18.26 -4.08 14.43
N ARG A 79 17.18 -4.83 14.58
CA ARG A 79 17.23 -6.19 15.15
C ARG A 79 18.08 -7.15 14.32
N HIS A 80 18.01 -7.06 12.97
CA HIS A 80 18.87 -7.84 12.08
C HIS A 80 20.35 -7.51 12.24
N GLN A 81 20.71 -6.24 12.50
CA GLN A 81 22.09 -5.84 12.77
C GLN A 81 22.61 -6.40 14.10
N GLU A 82 21.77 -6.54 15.12
CA GLU A 82 22.13 -7.11 16.41
C GLU A 82 22.16 -8.64 16.37
N THR A 83 21.16 -9.24 15.75
CA THR A 83 21.04 -10.70 15.59
C THR A 83 20.52 -10.98 14.18
N PRO A 84 21.40 -11.41 13.27
CA PRO A 84 21.01 -11.63 11.88
C PRO A 84 19.89 -12.65 11.74
N PHE A 85 18.87 -12.31 10.95
CA PHE A 85 17.84 -13.24 10.50
C PHE A 85 18.40 -14.18 9.42
N ASP A 86 17.74 -15.33 9.24
CA ASP A 86 18.15 -16.32 8.26
C ASP A 86 17.66 -15.99 6.84
N GLU A 87 18.34 -16.48 5.83
CA GLU A 87 18.00 -16.44 4.40
C GLU A 87 17.63 -15.04 3.86
N VAL A 88 18.28 -14.02 4.37
CA VAL A 88 17.98 -12.62 4.06
C VAL A 88 18.40 -12.28 2.63
N VAL A 89 17.50 -11.63 1.91
CA VAL A 89 17.74 -10.97 0.62
C VAL A 89 17.97 -9.49 0.87
N GLU A 90 19.18 -9.00 0.61
CA GLU A 90 19.56 -7.60 0.74
C GLU A 90 19.27 -6.85 -0.57
N TYR A 91 17.99 -6.53 -0.81
CA TYR A 91 17.55 -5.94 -2.07
C TYR A 91 18.03 -4.50 -2.27
N SER A 92 18.08 -3.71 -1.19
CA SER A 92 18.59 -2.33 -1.20
C SER A 92 19.06 -1.94 0.20
N ALA A 93 19.76 -0.79 0.34
CA ALA A 93 20.26 -0.30 1.63
C ALA A 93 19.17 -0.11 2.72
N VAL A 94 17.90 -0.02 2.34
CA VAL A 94 16.77 0.25 3.24
C VAL A 94 15.66 -0.81 3.16
N CYS A 95 15.86 -1.85 2.37
CA CYS A 95 14.88 -2.91 2.18
C CYS A 95 15.55 -4.26 2.08
N PHE A 96 15.49 -5.03 3.14
CA PHE A 96 15.84 -6.45 3.19
C PHE A 96 14.56 -7.26 3.28
N HIS A 97 14.66 -8.54 2.94
CA HIS A 97 13.51 -9.43 2.90
C HIS A 97 13.88 -10.85 3.34
N SER A 98 13.00 -11.53 4.06
CA SER A 98 13.13 -12.94 4.40
C SER A 98 11.76 -13.60 4.55
N ILE A 99 11.69 -14.85 4.13
CA ILE A 99 10.56 -15.78 4.36
C ILE A 99 11.02 -17.04 5.07
N ALA A 100 12.19 -16.99 5.72
CA ALA A 100 12.70 -18.12 6.51
C ALA A 100 11.78 -18.41 7.71
N GLN A 101 11.74 -19.66 8.13
CA GLN A 101 10.94 -20.13 9.27
C GLN A 101 11.10 -19.24 10.50
N THR A 102 12.34 -19.01 10.93
CA THR A 102 12.64 -18.24 12.15
C THR A 102 12.12 -16.80 12.07
N PHE A 103 12.15 -16.18 10.89
CA PHE A 103 11.63 -14.85 10.67
C PHE A 103 10.09 -14.83 10.65
N ILE A 104 9.44 -15.81 10.01
CA ILE A 104 7.98 -15.95 10.01
C ILE A 104 7.43 -16.09 11.43
N GLU A 105 7.99 -16.98 12.23
CA GLU A 105 7.59 -17.24 13.62
C GLU A 105 7.78 -16.03 14.53
N ASP A 106 8.90 -15.33 14.38
CA ASP A 106 9.22 -14.10 15.11
C ASP A 106 8.22 -12.99 14.76
N GLN A 107 8.02 -12.72 13.47
CA GLN A 107 7.12 -11.65 13.02
C GLN A 107 5.65 -11.94 13.34
N LEU A 108 5.20 -13.20 13.26
CA LEU A 108 3.85 -13.57 13.68
C LEU A 108 3.66 -13.29 15.18
N THR A 109 4.65 -13.59 16.01
CA THR A 109 4.59 -13.30 17.46
C THR A 109 4.41 -11.81 17.72
N HIS A 110 5.20 -10.97 17.05
CA HIS A 110 5.12 -9.52 17.20
C HIS A 110 3.82 -8.94 16.61
N THR A 111 3.34 -9.46 15.47
CA THR A 111 2.05 -9.09 14.87
C THR A 111 0.90 -9.36 15.83
N LEU A 112 0.83 -10.56 16.42
CA LEU A 112 -0.19 -10.91 17.39
C LEU A 112 -0.15 -10.02 18.64
N GLN A 113 1.06 -9.67 19.11
CA GLN A 113 1.24 -8.72 20.22
C GLN A 113 0.74 -7.32 19.88
N ARG A 114 1.07 -6.77 18.70
CA ARG A 114 0.65 -5.43 18.27
C ARG A 114 -0.85 -5.35 18.02
N LEU A 115 -1.47 -6.43 17.54
CA LEU A 115 -2.91 -6.55 17.33
C LEU A 115 -3.70 -6.89 18.61
N GLU A 116 -3.01 -7.24 19.70
CA GLU A 116 -3.63 -7.71 20.95
C GLU A 116 -4.54 -8.94 20.72
N LYS A 117 -4.14 -9.84 19.80
CA LYS A 117 -4.87 -11.05 19.45
C LYS A 117 -4.04 -12.31 19.71
N SER A 118 -4.70 -13.43 19.95
CA SER A 118 -4.07 -14.75 20.08
C SER A 118 -3.96 -15.49 18.74
N LYS A 119 -4.73 -15.07 17.73
CA LYS A 119 -4.82 -15.72 16.42
C LYS A 119 -5.09 -14.67 15.34
N LEU A 120 -4.50 -14.85 14.15
CA LEU A 120 -4.85 -14.19 12.91
C LEU A 120 -5.79 -15.04 12.08
N ASP A 121 -6.66 -14.42 11.30
CA ASP A 121 -7.53 -15.11 10.35
C ASP A 121 -6.76 -15.59 9.13
N CYS A 122 -5.90 -14.71 8.56
CA CYS A 122 -5.05 -15.04 7.43
C CYS A 122 -3.69 -14.35 7.53
N TYR A 123 -2.61 -15.08 7.22
CA TYR A 123 -1.24 -14.53 7.23
C TYR A 123 -0.58 -14.74 5.88
N LEU A 124 -0.20 -13.65 5.20
CA LEU A 124 0.33 -13.70 3.85
C LEU A 124 1.87 -13.59 3.83
N ILE A 125 2.52 -14.37 2.99
CA ILE A 125 3.88 -14.08 2.54
C ILE A 125 3.83 -12.82 1.68
N HIS A 126 4.62 -11.80 2.05
CA HIS A 126 4.57 -10.48 1.45
C HIS A 126 5.70 -10.26 0.44
N ASN A 127 5.38 -10.23 -0.84
CA ASN A 127 6.29 -9.99 -1.95
C ASN A 127 7.52 -10.93 -1.96
N PRO A 128 7.34 -12.25 -1.99
CA PRO A 128 8.45 -13.20 -2.02
C PRO A 128 9.33 -13.01 -3.25
N GLU A 129 8.83 -12.35 -4.28
CA GLU A 129 9.55 -12.01 -5.50
C GLU A 129 10.82 -11.18 -5.28
N TYR A 130 11.06 -10.61 -4.11
CA TYR A 130 12.34 -9.93 -3.82
C TYR A 130 13.55 -10.85 -4.01
N TYR A 131 13.39 -12.15 -3.72
CA TYR A 131 14.43 -13.12 -4.05
C TYR A 131 14.66 -13.22 -5.56
N LEU A 132 13.59 -13.29 -6.37
CA LEU A 132 13.71 -13.35 -7.84
C LEU A 132 14.38 -12.10 -8.41
N LEU A 133 13.99 -10.92 -7.94
CA LEU A 133 14.55 -9.64 -8.37
C LEU A 133 16.05 -9.53 -8.04
N ASP A 134 16.45 -9.97 -6.85
CA ASP A 134 17.86 -10.04 -6.45
C ASP A 134 18.62 -11.07 -7.29
N ALA A 135 18.05 -12.25 -7.52
CA ALA A 135 18.66 -13.30 -8.33
C ALA A 135 18.84 -12.87 -9.79
N ILE A 136 17.89 -12.12 -10.37
CA ILE A 136 18.01 -11.51 -11.68
C ILE A 136 19.19 -10.52 -11.71
N ASN A 137 19.30 -9.64 -10.71
CA ASN A 137 20.38 -8.66 -10.61
C ASN A 137 21.76 -9.34 -10.48
N ARG A 138 21.84 -10.51 -9.85
CA ARG A 138 23.05 -11.33 -9.73
C ARG A 138 23.32 -12.19 -10.98
N GLY A 139 22.43 -12.17 -11.98
CA GLY A 139 22.59 -12.94 -13.22
C GLY A 139 22.41 -14.45 -13.05
N ILE A 140 21.64 -14.90 -12.04
CA ILE A 140 21.31 -16.32 -11.83
C ILE A 140 20.36 -16.77 -12.94
N ASP A 141 20.63 -17.97 -13.48
CA ASP A 141 19.79 -18.58 -14.51
C ASP A 141 18.33 -18.70 -14.07
N LYS A 142 17.42 -18.66 -15.05
CA LYS A 142 15.98 -18.64 -14.76
C LYS A 142 15.50 -19.89 -14.04
N ASP A 143 15.95 -21.06 -14.46
CA ASP A 143 15.51 -22.32 -13.90
C ASP A 143 16.04 -22.43 -12.44
N ASP A 144 17.34 -22.15 -12.25
CA ASP A 144 17.96 -22.19 -10.91
C ASP A 144 17.29 -21.21 -9.93
N ARG A 145 16.93 -19.99 -10.34
CA ARG A 145 16.27 -19.03 -9.45
C ARG A 145 14.83 -19.39 -9.15
N LEU A 146 14.11 -20.04 -10.06
CA LEU A 146 12.76 -20.52 -9.82
C LEU A 146 12.78 -21.75 -8.89
N ASP A 147 13.69 -22.68 -9.09
CA ASP A 147 13.85 -23.85 -8.22
C ASP A 147 14.12 -23.43 -6.77
N GLU A 148 15.06 -22.50 -6.56
CA GLU A 148 15.33 -21.95 -5.22
C GLU A 148 14.13 -21.17 -4.66
N MET A 149 13.40 -20.41 -5.49
CA MET A 149 12.19 -19.71 -5.08
C MET A 149 11.11 -20.65 -4.57
N TYR A 150 10.84 -21.73 -5.32
CA TYR A 150 9.85 -22.73 -4.91
C TYR A 150 10.29 -23.50 -3.67
N LYS A 151 11.59 -23.79 -3.50
CA LYS A 151 12.11 -24.37 -2.28
C LYS A 151 11.85 -23.47 -1.07
N ARG A 152 12.18 -22.17 -1.17
CA ARG A 152 11.91 -21.18 -0.11
C ARG A 152 10.42 -21.05 0.21
N LEU A 153 9.56 -21.09 -0.81
CA LEU A 153 8.11 -21.09 -0.63
C LEU A 153 7.63 -22.36 0.07
N PHE A 154 8.18 -23.53 -0.28
CA PHE A 154 7.85 -24.79 0.38
C PHE A 154 8.19 -24.77 1.89
N ASP A 155 9.40 -24.32 2.25
CA ASP A 155 9.84 -24.20 3.64
C ASP A 155 8.96 -23.19 4.41
N ALA A 156 8.58 -22.06 3.77
CA ALA A 156 7.65 -21.10 4.34
C ALA A 156 6.24 -21.68 4.51
N PHE A 157 5.74 -22.45 3.54
CA PHE A 157 4.43 -23.10 3.62
C PHE A 157 4.39 -24.16 4.73
N MET A 158 5.46 -24.95 4.90
CA MET A 158 5.58 -25.88 6.03
C MET A 158 5.46 -25.14 7.37
N THR A 159 6.14 -24.00 7.49
CA THR A 159 6.05 -23.14 8.69
C THR A 159 4.62 -22.67 8.92
N LEU A 160 3.95 -22.16 7.88
CA LEU A 160 2.60 -21.64 7.99
C LEU A 160 1.56 -22.74 8.25
N GLU A 161 1.72 -23.94 7.68
CA GLU A 161 0.90 -25.12 8.02
C GLU A 161 1.07 -25.53 9.50
N LEU A 162 2.29 -25.44 10.03
CA LEU A 162 2.54 -25.67 11.45
C LEU A 162 1.88 -24.60 12.32
N GLU A 163 1.88 -23.33 11.91
CA GLU A 163 1.22 -22.24 12.64
C GLU A 163 -0.31 -22.37 12.61
N VAL A 164 -0.89 -22.90 11.53
CA VAL A 164 -2.30 -23.30 11.49
C VAL A 164 -2.58 -24.42 12.50
N LYS A 165 -1.76 -25.48 12.49
CA LYS A 165 -1.87 -26.60 13.43
C LYS A 165 -1.75 -26.16 14.89
N ASN A 166 -0.90 -25.17 15.17
CA ASN A 166 -0.73 -24.54 16.48
C ASN A 166 -1.89 -23.60 16.86
N GLY A 167 -2.80 -23.31 15.93
CA GLY A 167 -3.94 -22.42 16.13
C GLY A 167 -3.60 -20.93 16.19
N ARG A 168 -2.39 -20.52 15.74
CA ARG A 168 -1.97 -19.11 15.73
C ARG A 168 -2.44 -18.34 14.50
N ILE A 169 -2.67 -19.04 13.38
CA ILE A 169 -3.32 -18.49 12.19
C ILE A 169 -4.47 -19.40 11.74
N GLY A 170 -5.44 -18.86 11.02
CA GLY A 170 -6.55 -19.63 10.45
C GLY A 170 -6.24 -20.20 9.08
N SER A 171 -5.52 -19.43 8.28
CA SER A 171 -5.15 -19.73 6.91
C SER A 171 -3.94 -18.90 6.48
N TYR A 172 -3.41 -19.16 5.30
CA TYR A 172 -2.32 -18.38 4.74
C TYR A 172 -2.44 -18.20 3.23
N GLY A 173 -1.54 -17.40 2.68
CA GLY A 173 -1.48 -17.13 1.25
C GLY A 173 -0.26 -16.32 0.86
N ILE A 174 -0.29 -15.75 -0.34
CA ILE A 174 0.78 -14.91 -0.88
C ILE A 174 0.21 -13.58 -1.36
N SER A 175 0.89 -12.48 -1.01
CA SER A 175 0.73 -11.16 -1.62
C SER A 175 1.93 -10.88 -2.51
N SER A 176 1.73 -10.79 -3.85
CA SER A 176 2.84 -10.57 -4.79
C SER A 176 2.47 -9.60 -5.91
N ASN A 177 3.36 -8.64 -6.19
CA ASN A 177 3.24 -7.79 -7.37
C ASN A 177 3.62 -8.54 -8.66
N SER A 178 4.41 -9.60 -8.56
CA SER A 178 4.87 -10.40 -9.69
C SER A 178 3.77 -11.27 -10.31
N PHE A 179 2.68 -11.52 -9.60
CA PHE A 179 1.50 -12.20 -10.15
C PHE A 179 0.78 -11.37 -11.25
N SER A 180 0.99 -10.06 -11.24
CA SER A 180 0.42 -9.14 -12.24
C SER A 180 1.41 -8.74 -13.32
N LYS A 181 2.55 -9.42 -13.43
CA LYS A 181 3.49 -9.23 -14.54
C LYS A 181 3.09 -10.10 -15.73
N PRO A 182 3.40 -9.67 -16.96
CA PRO A 182 3.25 -10.52 -18.14
C PRO A 182 4.06 -11.82 -17.99
N ARG A 183 3.53 -12.95 -18.46
CA ARG A 183 4.20 -14.27 -18.35
C ARG A 183 5.60 -14.34 -18.97
N ASN A 184 5.90 -13.51 -19.94
CA ASN A 184 7.21 -13.41 -20.58
C ASN A 184 8.17 -12.46 -19.85
N SER A 185 7.73 -11.80 -18.78
CA SER A 185 8.60 -10.99 -17.94
C SER A 185 9.53 -11.87 -17.11
N GLU A 186 10.79 -11.46 -16.97
CA GLU A 186 11.75 -12.08 -16.04
C GLU A 186 11.30 -11.98 -14.57
N GLU A 187 10.47 -10.98 -14.25
CA GLU A 187 9.94 -10.72 -12.91
C GLU A 187 8.65 -11.51 -12.61
N PHE A 188 8.11 -12.26 -13.58
CA PHE A 188 6.89 -13.04 -13.37
C PHE A 188 7.14 -14.20 -12.42
N LEU A 189 6.34 -14.30 -11.37
CA LEU A 189 6.30 -15.47 -10.47
C LEU A 189 5.18 -16.41 -10.94
N PRO A 190 5.49 -17.61 -11.45
CA PRO A 190 4.48 -18.60 -11.80
C PRO A 190 3.69 -18.99 -10.55
N TYR A 191 2.38 -19.15 -10.70
CA TYR A 191 1.47 -19.42 -9.58
C TYR A 191 0.74 -20.76 -9.68
N GLU A 192 0.84 -21.42 -10.81
CA GLU A 192 0.05 -22.62 -11.08
C GLU A 192 0.42 -23.80 -10.17
N ASP A 193 1.67 -23.87 -9.73
CA ASP A 193 2.18 -24.96 -8.90
C ASP A 193 2.03 -24.70 -7.38
N LEU A 194 1.53 -23.50 -6.98
CA LEU A 194 1.45 -23.13 -5.56
C LEU A 194 0.50 -24.01 -4.75
N ILE A 195 -0.55 -24.53 -5.36
CA ILE A 195 -1.50 -25.44 -4.69
C ILE A 195 -0.81 -26.78 -4.42
N THR A 196 -0.12 -27.37 -5.41
CA THR A 196 0.64 -28.59 -5.23
C THR A 196 1.70 -28.43 -4.13
N LEU A 197 2.39 -27.28 -4.13
CA LEU A 197 3.37 -26.96 -3.10
C LEU A 197 2.74 -26.89 -1.69
N ALA A 198 1.52 -26.36 -1.59
CA ALA A 198 0.78 -26.30 -0.34
C ALA A 198 0.26 -27.67 0.10
N GLU A 199 -0.17 -28.52 -0.84
CA GLU A 199 -0.55 -29.92 -0.58
C GLU A 199 0.63 -30.73 -0.04
N ASP A 200 1.82 -30.60 -0.64
CA ASP A 200 3.03 -31.27 -0.20
C ASP A 200 3.45 -30.80 1.21
N ALA A 201 3.45 -29.49 1.47
CA ALA A 201 3.76 -28.93 2.78
C ALA A 201 2.76 -29.41 3.86
N CYS A 202 1.49 -29.43 3.52
CA CYS A 202 0.41 -29.94 4.38
C CYS A 202 0.63 -31.41 4.75
N ALA A 203 1.00 -32.24 3.77
CA ALA A 203 1.27 -33.68 3.97
C ALA A 203 2.46 -33.89 4.91
N GLU A 204 3.56 -33.12 4.73
CA GLU A 204 4.75 -33.21 5.60
C GLU A 204 4.43 -32.84 7.06
N ILE A 205 3.59 -31.84 7.29
CA ILE A 205 3.16 -31.41 8.63
C ILE A 205 2.10 -32.37 9.21
N GLY A 206 1.42 -33.15 8.36
CA GLY A 206 0.36 -34.09 8.74
C GLY A 206 -0.96 -33.36 9.09
N ASN A 207 -1.31 -32.31 8.39
CA ASN A 207 -2.62 -31.70 8.39
C ASN A 207 -3.57 -32.46 7.45
N GLU A 208 -4.90 -32.40 7.68
CA GLU A 208 -5.87 -33.11 6.84
C GLU A 208 -6.06 -32.48 5.45
N ARG A 209 -5.90 -31.15 5.37
CA ARG A 209 -5.99 -30.35 4.14
C ARG A 209 -5.09 -29.13 4.28
N HIS A 210 -4.57 -28.65 3.16
CA HIS A 210 -3.77 -27.42 3.16
C HIS A 210 -4.63 -26.19 3.53
N SER A 211 -3.97 -25.21 4.12
CA SER A 211 -4.58 -23.95 4.56
C SER A 211 -4.16 -22.75 3.70
N PHE A 212 -3.58 -23.01 2.52
CA PHE A 212 -3.32 -22.00 1.49
C PHE A 212 -4.63 -21.63 0.81
N THR A 213 -5.15 -20.45 1.11
CA THR A 213 -6.50 -20.02 0.73
C THR A 213 -6.57 -18.69 0.01
N THR A 214 -5.49 -17.91 0.00
CA THR A 214 -5.58 -16.50 -0.37
C THR A 214 -4.43 -16.06 -1.28
N ILE A 215 -4.79 -15.40 -2.38
CA ILE A 215 -3.88 -14.67 -3.26
C ILE A 215 -4.19 -13.19 -3.18
N GLN A 216 -3.15 -12.35 -2.99
CA GLN A 216 -3.29 -10.90 -3.06
C GLN A 216 -2.37 -10.34 -4.15
N LEU A 217 -2.92 -9.50 -5.03
CA LEU A 217 -2.18 -8.94 -6.15
C LEU A 217 -2.73 -7.58 -6.59
N PRO A 218 -1.91 -6.74 -7.27
CA PRO A 218 -2.40 -5.49 -7.84
C PRO A 218 -3.23 -5.74 -9.10
N ILE A 219 -4.44 -5.20 -9.11
CA ILE A 219 -5.28 -5.09 -10.31
C ILE A 219 -5.97 -3.72 -10.26
N ASN A 220 -6.02 -3.04 -11.39
CA ASN A 220 -6.80 -1.83 -11.57
C ASN A 220 -7.10 -1.61 -13.05
N ILE A 221 -7.79 -0.54 -13.38
CA ILE A 221 -8.24 -0.25 -14.75
C ILE A 221 -7.09 -0.08 -15.78
N LEU A 222 -5.85 0.19 -15.33
CA LEU A 222 -4.64 0.27 -16.17
C LEU A 222 -3.76 -0.99 -16.07
N GLU A 223 -3.81 -1.72 -14.96
CA GLU A 223 -3.03 -2.92 -14.69
C GLU A 223 -3.96 -4.13 -14.69
N THR A 224 -4.18 -4.74 -15.84
CA THR A 224 -5.14 -5.84 -16.02
C THR A 224 -4.50 -7.22 -16.16
N ASP A 225 -3.17 -7.32 -16.27
CA ASP A 225 -2.48 -8.61 -16.41
C ASP A 225 -2.75 -9.56 -15.24
N GLY A 226 -2.94 -9.03 -14.03
CA GLY A 226 -3.31 -9.79 -12.83
C GLY A 226 -4.66 -10.51 -12.91
N LEU A 227 -5.56 -10.13 -13.83
CA LEU A 227 -6.85 -10.81 -14.01
C LEU A 227 -6.70 -12.30 -14.37
N LYS A 228 -5.60 -12.70 -15.02
CA LYS A 228 -5.35 -14.11 -15.33
C LYS A 228 -5.07 -14.92 -14.07
N CYS A 229 -4.25 -14.37 -13.16
CA CYS A 229 -3.99 -14.98 -11.87
C CYS A 229 -5.27 -15.01 -11.01
N ALA A 230 -6.04 -13.91 -11.00
CA ALA A 230 -7.31 -13.86 -10.29
C ALA A 230 -8.31 -14.92 -10.79
N SER A 231 -8.47 -15.09 -12.10
CA SER A 231 -9.33 -16.14 -12.67
C SER A 231 -8.87 -17.55 -12.29
N TRP A 232 -7.56 -17.83 -12.43
CA TRP A 232 -6.98 -19.11 -12.01
C TRP A 232 -7.20 -19.36 -10.51
N SER A 233 -6.98 -18.36 -9.66
CA SER A 233 -7.19 -18.48 -8.22
C SER A 233 -8.64 -18.81 -7.89
N HIS A 234 -9.58 -18.10 -8.49
CA HIS A 234 -11.01 -18.31 -8.30
C HIS A 234 -11.46 -19.71 -8.77
N GLU A 235 -11.00 -20.16 -9.95
CA GLU A 235 -11.27 -21.50 -10.48
C GLU A 235 -10.74 -22.63 -9.58
N ASN A 236 -9.70 -22.36 -8.78
CA ASN A 236 -9.11 -23.28 -7.84
C ASN A 236 -9.57 -23.07 -6.37
N GLY A 237 -10.62 -22.27 -6.15
CA GLY A 237 -11.23 -22.06 -4.84
C GLY A 237 -10.39 -21.20 -3.89
N LEU A 238 -9.41 -20.46 -4.41
CA LEU A 238 -8.65 -19.47 -3.65
C LEU A 238 -9.35 -18.13 -3.64
N ARG A 239 -9.29 -17.44 -2.52
CA ARG A 239 -9.79 -16.09 -2.35
C ARG A 239 -8.82 -15.06 -2.95
N VAL A 240 -9.36 -14.11 -3.67
CA VAL A 240 -8.60 -13.06 -4.37
C VAL A 240 -8.80 -11.71 -3.70
N LEU A 241 -7.70 -11.14 -3.20
CA LEU A 241 -7.64 -9.78 -2.64
C LEU A 241 -6.93 -8.87 -3.63
N VAL A 242 -7.57 -7.77 -4.03
CA VAL A 242 -6.97 -6.81 -4.96
C VAL A 242 -6.43 -5.61 -4.21
N ASN A 243 -5.12 -5.41 -4.27
CA ASN A 243 -4.47 -4.20 -3.77
C ASN A 243 -4.25 -3.16 -4.87
N ARG A 244 -3.86 -1.94 -4.49
CA ARG A 244 -3.64 -0.78 -5.38
C ARG A 244 -4.81 -0.45 -6.34
N PRO A 245 -6.09 -0.56 -5.94
CA PRO A 245 -7.22 -0.34 -6.85
C PRO A 245 -7.26 1.08 -7.43
N LEU A 246 -6.69 2.06 -6.70
CA LEU A 246 -6.65 3.48 -7.04
C LEU A 246 -5.23 4.04 -7.27
N ASN A 247 -4.21 3.17 -7.37
CA ASN A 247 -2.84 3.56 -7.69
C ASN A 247 -2.30 2.60 -8.75
N ALA A 248 -2.23 3.06 -9.99
CA ALA A 248 -1.73 2.26 -11.10
C ALA A 248 -0.24 2.52 -11.35
N GLN A 249 0.47 1.47 -11.76
CA GLN A 249 1.79 1.56 -12.36
C GLN A 249 1.69 1.15 -13.82
N HIS A 250 1.99 2.06 -14.74
CA HIS A 250 1.89 1.79 -16.17
C HIS A 250 3.03 2.45 -16.94
N GLU A 251 3.72 1.71 -17.79
CA GLU A 251 4.88 2.19 -18.57
C GLU A 251 5.97 2.87 -17.70
N GLY A 252 6.20 2.36 -16.49
CA GLY A 252 7.19 2.90 -15.55
C GLY A 252 6.73 4.15 -14.78
N LEU A 253 5.51 4.64 -15.01
CA LEU A 253 4.95 5.80 -14.35
C LEU A 253 3.85 5.39 -13.36
N MET A 254 3.70 6.19 -12.29
CA MET A 254 2.62 6.03 -11.33
C MET A 254 1.45 6.95 -11.68
N TYR A 255 0.23 6.44 -11.53
CA TYR A 255 -1.01 7.19 -11.72
C TYR A 255 -1.91 7.06 -10.50
N ARG A 256 -2.43 8.20 -10.02
CA ARG A 256 -3.52 8.19 -9.05
C ARG A 256 -4.85 8.15 -9.79
N LEU A 257 -5.60 7.07 -9.63
CA LEU A 257 -6.91 6.88 -10.26
C LEU A 257 -7.99 7.58 -9.44
N ALA A 258 -7.96 8.90 -9.43
CA ALA A 258 -8.93 9.74 -8.74
C ALA A 258 -8.99 11.12 -9.39
N ASP A 259 -10.18 11.73 -9.40
CA ASP A 259 -10.35 13.14 -9.70
C ASP A 259 -10.06 14.00 -8.46
N TYR A 260 -9.64 15.20 -8.69
CA TYR A 260 -9.47 16.23 -7.68
C TYR A 260 -10.06 17.56 -8.19
N ASP A 261 -10.64 18.31 -7.27
CA ASP A 261 -11.17 19.64 -7.59
C ASP A 261 -10.03 20.66 -7.73
N GLU A 262 -10.23 21.64 -8.59
CA GLU A 262 -9.34 22.79 -8.71
C GLU A 262 -9.37 23.61 -7.41
N SER A 263 -8.19 23.98 -6.90
CA SER A 263 -8.11 24.85 -5.73
C SER A 263 -8.17 26.31 -6.13
N PHE A 264 -9.30 26.97 -5.86
CA PHE A 264 -9.41 28.43 -6.06
C PHE A 264 -8.64 29.22 -4.98
N GLU A 265 -8.52 28.68 -3.76
CA GLU A 265 -7.74 29.29 -2.68
C GLU A 265 -6.25 29.35 -3.00
N TYR A 266 -5.76 28.45 -3.85
CA TYR A 266 -4.39 28.49 -4.36
C TYR A 266 -4.05 29.84 -5.00
N TYR A 267 -4.93 30.34 -5.88
CA TYR A 267 -4.71 31.62 -6.56
C TYR A 267 -4.73 32.80 -5.58
N ASN A 268 -5.60 32.75 -4.57
CA ASN A 268 -5.66 33.80 -3.54
C ASN A 268 -4.36 33.84 -2.75
N HIS A 269 -3.90 32.71 -2.21
CA HIS A 269 -2.65 32.65 -1.43
C HIS A 269 -1.41 32.98 -2.26
N PHE A 270 -1.37 32.55 -3.53
CA PHE A 270 -0.28 32.92 -4.42
C PHE A 270 -0.22 34.43 -4.63
N ASN A 271 -1.34 35.08 -4.94
CA ASN A 271 -1.41 36.51 -5.16
C ASN A 271 -1.03 37.28 -3.88
N GLU A 272 -1.56 36.92 -2.71
CA GLU A 272 -1.19 37.49 -1.42
C GLU A 272 0.32 37.43 -1.15
N LEU A 273 0.96 36.30 -1.41
CA LEU A 273 2.41 36.16 -1.27
C LEU A 273 3.15 37.08 -2.29
N MET A 274 2.66 37.15 -3.50
CA MET A 274 3.32 37.98 -4.55
C MET A 274 3.14 39.49 -4.33
N GLU A 275 2.15 39.95 -3.57
CA GLU A 275 2.02 41.34 -3.19
C GLU A 275 3.20 41.91 -2.37
N VAL A 276 3.90 41.05 -1.64
CA VAL A 276 5.10 41.39 -0.85
C VAL A 276 6.43 40.98 -1.54
N SER A 277 6.38 40.60 -2.81
CA SER A 277 7.53 40.11 -3.59
C SER A 277 8.61 41.14 -3.89
N ASP A 278 8.33 42.45 -3.69
CA ASP A 278 9.29 43.54 -3.85
C ASP A 278 10.41 43.52 -2.78
N ASN A 279 10.29 42.66 -1.76
CA ASN A 279 11.33 42.52 -0.76
C ASN A 279 12.55 41.80 -1.35
N GLU A 280 13.62 42.55 -1.64
CA GLU A 280 14.85 42.01 -2.24
C GLU A 280 15.52 40.93 -1.37
N MET A 281 15.38 41.01 -0.03
CA MET A 281 15.95 39.98 0.88
C MET A 281 15.28 38.61 0.71
N LEU A 282 14.01 38.60 0.34
CA LEU A 282 13.21 37.41 0.11
C LEU A 282 13.10 37.00 -1.36
N ARG A 283 13.78 37.69 -2.26
CA ARG A 283 13.76 37.40 -3.70
C ARG A 283 14.00 35.92 -4.03
N PRO A 284 14.95 35.18 -3.38
CA PRO A 284 15.11 33.76 -3.65
C PRO A 284 13.87 32.90 -3.32
N LEU A 285 13.10 33.29 -2.30
CA LEU A 285 11.84 32.64 -1.94
C LEU A 285 10.77 32.90 -3.03
N PHE A 286 10.56 34.14 -3.41
CA PHE A 286 9.55 34.47 -4.43
C PHE A 286 9.86 33.84 -5.79
N ASN A 287 11.12 33.83 -6.20
CA ASN A 287 11.54 33.10 -7.41
C ASN A 287 11.22 31.61 -7.35
N LEU A 288 11.36 30.98 -6.17
CA LEU A 288 10.99 29.57 -5.96
C LEU A 288 9.46 29.38 -6.09
N LEU A 289 8.65 30.29 -5.51
CA LEU A 289 7.18 30.20 -5.59
C LEU A 289 6.69 30.40 -7.04
N GLU A 290 7.27 31.32 -7.80
CA GLU A 290 6.98 31.49 -9.22
C GLU A 290 7.35 30.26 -10.04
N GLN A 291 8.53 29.64 -9.76
CA GLN A 291 8.94 28.41 -10.42
C GLN A 291 8.01 27.24 -10.09
N LEU A 292 7.49 27.17 -8.86
CA LEU A 292 6.48 26.19 -8.49
C LEU A 292 5.20 26.41 -9.30
N ASP A 293 4.71 27.65 -9.39
CA ASP A 293 3.51 27.97 -10.19
C ASP A 293 3.68 27.58 -11.65
N ASP A 294 4.80 27.93 -12.28
CA ASP A 294 5.10 27.60 -13.67
C ASP A 294 5.16 26.10 -13.93
N ASN A 295 5.52 25.30 -12.91
CA ASN A 295 5.78 23.87 -13.05
C ASN A 295 4.67 22.97 -12.47
N LYS A 296 3.56 23.49 -11.95
CA LYS A 296 2.49 22.71 -11.30
C LYS A 296 1.90 21.59 -12.15
N HIS A 297 1.95 21.74 -13.48
CA HIS A 297 1.45 20.76 -14.44
C HIS A 297 2.47 19.70 -14.88
N LYS A 298 3.71 19.77 -14.38
CA LYS A 298 4.81 18.87 -14.81
C LYS A 298 4.93 17.60 -13.97
N PHE A 299 4.27 17.54 -12.83
CA PHE A 299 4.25 16.34 -12.01
C PHE A 299 3.33 15.30 -12.63
N GLY A 300 3.83 14.09 -12.83
CA GLY A 300 3.04 12.96 -13.33
C GLY A 300 2.16 12.33 -12.24
N TRP A 301 2.65 12.36 -11.00
CA TRP A 301 1.97 11.80 -9.83
C TRP A 301 2.22 12.66 -8.60
N ILE A 302 1.18 12.79 -7.77
CA ILE A 302 1.25 13.61 -6.54
C ILE A 302 2.34 13.16 -5.55
N GLY A 303 2.73 11.89 -5.56
CA GLY A 303 3.83 11.38 -4.74
C GLY A 303 5.20 11.92 -5.16
N ASP A 304 5.41 12.19 -6.44
CA ASP A 304 6.64 12.83 -6.93
C ASP A 304 6.75 14.25 -6.41
N TYR A 305 5.62 14.97 -6.40
CA TYR A 305 5.56 16.28 -5.75
C TYR A 305 5.84 16.21 -4.25
N ASP A 306 5.22 15.27 -3.53
CA ASP A 306 5.43 15.12 -2.09
C ASP A 306 6.92 14.86 -1.79
N THR A 307 7.59 14.02 -2.58
CA THR A 307 9.04 13.79 -2.47
C THR A 307 9.83 15.06 -2.74
N PHE A 308 9.56 15.75 -3.85
CA PHE A 308 10.21 16.99 -4.23
C PHE A 308 10.02 18.11 -3.19
N LEU A 309 8.81 18.21 -2.61
CA LEU A 309 8.51 19.15 -1.54
C LEU A 309 9.48 19.02 -0.36
N TYR A 310 9.65 17.80 0.14
CA TYR A 310 10.47 17.57 1.34
C TYR A 310 11.97 17.55 1.06
N SER A 311 12.41 17.06 -0.11
CA SER A 311 13.83 16.98 -0.46
C SER A 311 14.41 18.32 -0.95
N GLU A 312 13.61 19.13 -1.66
CA GLU A 312 14.11 20.33 -2.33
C GLU A 312 13.43 21.62 -1.82
N VAL A 313 12.10 21.69 -1.85
CA VAL A 313 11.37 22.93 -1.60
C VAL A 313 11.50 23.41 -0.15
N VAL A 314 11.21 22.52 0.81
CA VAL A 314 11.26 22.85 2.25
C VAL A 314 12.66 23.30 2.70
N PRO A 315 13.78 22.64 2.32
CA PRO A 315 15.11 23.13 2.64
C PRO A 315 15.42 24.50 2.06
N HIS A 316 15.01 24.78 0.81
CA HIS A 316 15.20 26.10 0.18
C HIS A 316 14.41 27.19 0.88
N ILE A 317 13.13 26.92 1.26
CA ILE A 317 12.31 27.86 2.04
C ILE A 317 12.99 28.17 3.38
N LYS A 318 13.41 27.15 4.13
CA LYS A 318 14.10 27.34 5.42
C LYS A 318 15.30 28.25 5.27
N LYS A 319 16.17 27.99 4.28
CA LYS A 319 17.34 28.81 4.00
C LYS A 319 17.00 30.23 3.61
N ALA A 320 15.97 30.43 2.76
CA ALA A 320 15.54 31.76 2.35
C ALA A 320 14.97 32.61 3.49
N LEU A 321 14.40 31.99 4.52
CA LEU A 321 13.85 32.64 5.69
C LEU A 321 14.87 32.91 6.82
N GLU A 322 16.13 32.46 6.69
CA GLU A 322 17.17 32.75 7.67
C GLU A 322 17.55 34.24 7.77
N VAL A 323 17.21 35.03 6.74
CA VAL A 323 17.58 36.47 6.63
C VAL A 323 16.63 37.41 7.36
N ILE A 324 15.48 36.95 7.87
CA ILE A 324 14.48 37.71 8.57
C ILE A 324 14.42 37.39 10.06
N ASP A 325 13.91 38.33 10.87
CA ASP A 325 13.73 38.13 12.31
C ASP A 325 12.65 37.06 12.65
N GLU A 326 12.71 36.49 13.86
CA GLU A 326 11.87 35.36 14.26
C GLU A 326 10.36 35.65 14.23
N GLU A 327 9.92 36.92 14.49
CA GLU A 327 8.51 37.29 14.48
C GLU A 327 7.96 37.27 13.06
N ASN A 328 8.66 37.93 12.13
CA ASN A 328 8.31 37.98 10.71
C ASN A 328 8.46 36.59 10.05
N LYS A 329 9.45 35.81 10.50
CA LYS A 329 9.70 34.42 10.05
C LYS A 329 8.51 33.52 10.36
N SER A 330 7.97 33.57 11.60
CA SER A 330 6.79 32.78 11.98
C SER A 330 5.57 33.14 11.11
N THR A 331 5.34 34.42 10.88
CA THR A 331 4.25 34.91 10.01
C THR A 331 4.42 34.42 8.58
N MET A 332 5.62 34.51 8.02
CA MET A 332 5.91 34.07 6.65
C MET A 332 5.77 32.56 6.50
N TYR A 333 6.19 31.77 7.50
CA TYR A 333 5.96 30.32 7.49
C TYR A 333 4.48 29.97 7.41
N ASN A 334 3.61 30.67 8.13
CA ASN A 334 2.17 30.41 8.08
C ASN A 334 1.59 30.68 6.68
N PHE A 335 1.97 31.79 6.03
CA PHE A 335 1.54 32.07 4.66
C PHE A 335 2.04 31.04 3.65
N ILE A 336 3.31 30.63 3.78
CA ILE A 336 3.90 29.63 2.90
C ILE A 336 3.22 28.27 3.11
N ASP A 337 2.94 27.87 4.34
CA ASP A 337 2.25 26.61 4.66
C ASP A 337 0.84 26.58 4.08
N MET A 338 0.10 27.67 4.18
CA MET A 338 -1.21 27.83 3.54
C MET A 338 -1.09 27.71 2.02
N PHE A 339 -0.14 28.41 1.40
CA PHE A 339 0.14 28.29 -0.02
C PHE A 339 0.50 26.88 -0.44
N LEU A 340 1.46 26.21 0.24
CA LEU A 340 1.89 24.85 -0.10
C LEU A 340 0.78 23.81 0.07
N THR A 341 -0.11 24.04 1.05
CA THR A 341 -1.29 23.19 1.24
C THR A 341 -2.23 23.28 0.03
N GLU A 342 -2.51 24.47 -0.46
CA GLU A 342 -3.38 24.68 -1.63
C GLU A 342 -2.67 24.36 -2.94
N TYR A 343 -1.37 24.62 -3.04
CA TYR A 343 -0.53 24.22 -4.18
C TYR A 343 -0.54 22.70 -4.38
N ARG A 344 -0.46 21.91 -3.28
CA ARG A 344 -0.58 20.46 -3.34
C ARG A 344 -1.91 19.99 -3.93
N LYS A 345 -3.01 20.67 -3.58
CA LYS A 345 -4.33 20.39 -4.18
C LYS A 345 -4.35 20.72 -5.67
N MET A 346 -3.76 21.85 -6.06
CA MET A 346 -3.65 22.25 -7.46
C MET A 346 -2.81 21.24 -8.27
N VAL A 347 -1.67 20.79 -7.74
CA VAL A 347 -0.86 19.73 -8.40
C VAL A 347 -1.66 18.43 -8.51
N ALA A 348 -2.43 18.03 -7.49
CA ALA A 348 -3.28 16.86 -7.56
C ALA A 348 -4.35 16.98 -8.66
N TYR A 349 -4.96 18.17 -8.80
CA TYR A 349 -5.90 18.47 -9.89
C TYR A 349 -5.24 18.35 -11.27
N GLU A 350 -4.06 18.93 -11.47
CA GLU A 350 -3.31 18.82 -12.74
C GLU A 350 -2.92 17.36 -13.05
N CYS A 351 -2.48 16.60 -12.05
CA CYS A 351 -2.23 15.16 -12.20
C CYS A 351 -3.50 14.39 -12.60
N SER A 352 -4.66 14.73 -12.03
CA SER A 352 -5.92 14.06 -12.36
C SER A 352 -6.36 14.32 -13.80
N LYS A 353 -6.14 15.52 -14.33
CA LYS A 353 -6.37 15.85 -15.75
C LYS A 353 -5.52 14.96 -16.67
N ALA A 354 -4.21 14.84 -16.35
CA ALA A 354 -3.30 13.97 -17.10
C ALA A 354 -3.74 12.50 -17.05
N THR A 355 -4.15 12.03 -15.86
CA THR A 355 -4.68 10.67 -15.65
C THR A 355 -5.96 10.45 -16.48
N ARG A 356 -6.89 11.41 -16.52
CA ARG A 356 -8.13 11.32 -17.30
C ARG A 356 -7.85 11.24 -18.81
N ILE A 357 -6.83 11.95 -19.30
CA ILE A 357 -6.38 11.85 -20.70
C ILE A 357 -5.82 10.43 -20.98
N LYS A 358 -4.98 9.88 -20.11
CA LYS A 358 -4.43 8.53 -20.24
C LYS A 358 -5.51 7.46 -20.22
N LEU A 359 -6.54 7.65 -19.40
CA LEU A 359 -7.66 6.71 -19.23
C LEU A 359 -8.79 6.90 -20.25
N LYS A 360 -8.66 7.79 -21.23
CA LYS A 360 -9.77 8.17 -22.13
C LYS A 360 -10.52 6.96 -22.72
N ASP A 361 -9.78 5.96 -23.18
CA ASP A 361 -10.38 4.77 -23.80
C ASP A 361 -10.99 3.82 -22.74
N ASN A 362 -10.37 3.71 -21.57
CA ASN A 362 -10.85 2.89 -20.45
C ASN A 362 -12.10 3.49 -19.78
N LEU A 363 -12.28 4.81 -19.87
CA LEU A 363 -13.41 5.55 -19.28
C LEU A 363 -14.50 5.91 -20.30
N ALA A 364 -14.41 5.46 -21.56
CA ALA A 364 -15.29 5.89 -22.65
C ALA A 364 -16.80 5.74 -22.34
N GLU A 365 -17.17 4.73 -21.55
CA GLU A 365 -18.55 4.43 -21.16
C GLU A 365 -18.87 4.84 -19.71
N CYS A 366 -17.91 5.43 -18.97
CA CYS A 366 -18.08 5.80 -17.56
C CYS A 366 -18.18 7.32 -17.39
N THR A 367 -19.32 7.81 -16.92
CA THR A 367 -19.60 9.24 -16.68
C THR A 367 -19.34 9.68 -15.23
N LEU A 368 -18.90 8.76 -14.38
CA LEU A 368 -18.61 8.99 -12.97
C LEU A 368 -17.18 9.56 -12.77
N SER A 369 -16.81 9.76 -11.52
CA SER A 369 -15.42 10.08 -11.17
C SER A 369 -14.47 8.94 -11.53
N ILE A 370 -13.16 9.24 -11.71
CA ILE A 370 -12.15 8.23 -12.04
C ILE A 370 -12.13 7.13 -10.98
N GLN A 371 -12.17 7.49 -9.69
CA GLN A 371 -12.15 6.54 -8.58
C GLN A 371 -13.38 5.63 -8.59
N GLU A 372 -14.55 6.16 -8.84
CA GLU A 372 -15.77 5.35 -8.94
C GLU A 372 -15.71 4.39 -10.13
N CYS A 373 -15.27 4.87 -11.30
CA CYS A 373 -15.11 4.02 -12.49
C CYS A 373 -14.07 2.90 -12.24
N ALA A 374 -12.94 3.22 -11.61
CA ALA A 374 -11.90 2.25 -11.30
C ALA A 374 -12.37 1.19 -10.31
N LEU A 375 -13.15 1.57 -9.28
CA LEU A 375 -13.70 0.62 -8.31
C LEU A 375 -14.81 -0.22 -8.94
N LYS A 376 -15.73 0.38 -9.70
CA LYS A 376 -16.78 -0.36 -10.43
C LYS A 376 -16.22 -1.36 -11.44
N PHE A 377 -15.10 -1.02 -12.11
CA PHE A 377 -14.39 -1.97 -12.96
C PHE A 377 -13.99 -3.24 -12.20
N LEU A 378 -13.51 -3.12 -10.98
CA LEU A 378 -13.14 -4.28 -10.14
C LEU A 378 -14.37 -5.01 -9.58
N MET A 379 -15.38 -4.28 -9.10
CA MET A 379 -16.61 -4.85 -8.54
C MET A 379 -17.37 -5.77 -9.52
N GLN A 380 -17.21 -5.53 -10.81
CA GLN A 380 -17.84 -6.33 -11.88
C GLN A 380 -17.11 -7.65 -12.18
N ARG A 381 -16.00 -7.96 -11.48
CA ARG A 381 -15.17 -9.15 -11.73
C ARG A 381 -15.53 -10.25 -10.73
N GLU A 382 -16.11 -11.34 -11.21
CA GLU A 382 -16.49 -12.50 -10.37
C GLU A 382 -15.28 -13.15 -9.69
N SER A 383 -14.09 -13.05 -10.30
CA SER A 383 -12.83 -13.58 -9.76
C SER A 383 -12.17 -12.71 -8.70
N ILE A 384 -12.81 -11.64 -8.23
CA ILE A 384 -12.29 -10.76 -7.17
C ILE A 384 -13.24 -10.82 -5.98
N ASP A 385 -12.75 -11.25 -4.82
CA ASP A 385 -13.54 -11.34 -3.59
C ASP A 385 -13.52 -10.03 -2.80
N PHE A 386 -12.33 -9.43 -2.63
CA PHE A 386 -12.18 -8.18 -1.89
C PHE A 386 -11.31 -7.16 -2.62
N ILE A 387 -11.72 -5.90 -2.56
CA ILE A 387 -10.99 -4.73 -3.06
C ILE A 387 -10.45 -3.96 -1.85
N LEU A 388 -9.11 -3.94 -1.70
CA LEU A 388 -8.44 -3.30 -0.56
C LEU A 388 -8.32 -1.79 -0.79
N VAL A 389 -9.13 -0.99 -0.12
CA VAL A 389 -9.14 0.47 -0.27
C VAL A 389 -8.55 1.15 0.94
N GLY A 390 -7.62 2.07 0.72
CA GLY A 390 -7.04 2.90 1.76
C GLY A 390 -7.97 4.07 2.11
N MET A 391 -8.62 4.01 3.28
CA MET A 391 -9.62 4.97 3.74
C MET A 391 -9.13 5.70 5.00
N ARG A 392 -8.27 6.71 4.86
CA ARG A 392 -7.63 7.42 6.00
C ARG A 392 -8.52 8.41 6.75
N LYS A 393 -9.74 8.65 6.28
CA LYS A 393 -10.71 9.58 6.89
C LYS A 393 -12.09 8.93 6.89
N PRO A 394 -12.94 9.21 7.89
CA PRO A 394 -14.33 8.71 7.91
C PRO A 394 -15.12 9.07 6.65
N SER A 395 -14.90 10.26 6.08
CA SER A 395 -15.56 10.67 4.83
C SER A 395 -15.22 9.76 3.65
N TYR A 396 -13.98 9.24 3.59
CA TYR A 396 -13.59 8.29 2.54
C TYR A 396 -14.27 6.93 2.71
N VAL A 397 -14.50 6.50 3.96
CA VAL A 397 -15.27 5.29 4.24
C VAL A 397 -16.68 5.44 3.70
N ASN A 398 -17.36 6.55 4.03
CA ASN A 398 -18.72 6.82 3.60
C ASN A 398 -18.83 6.91 2.06
N GLU A 399 -17.87 7.57 1.41
CA GLU A 399 -17.79 7.64 -0.06
C GLU A 399 -17.67 6.25 -0.70
N ILE A 400 -16.77 5.41 -0.19
CA ILE A 400 -16.56 4.06 -0.73
C ILE A 400 -17.75 3.15 -0.46
N MET A 401 -18.31 3.18 0.75
CA MET A 401 -19.45 2.32 1.10
C MET A 401 -20.71 2.69 0.32
N SER A 402 -20.90 3.96 -0.05
CA SER A 402 -22.02 4.39 -0.90
C SER A 402 -21.99 3.80 -2.32
N LEU A 403 -20.88 3.18 -2.74
CA LEU A 403 -20.81 2.47 -4.03
C LEU A 403 -21.47 1.07 -4.00
N LEU A 404 -21.78 0.56 -2.81
CA LEU A 404 -22.46 -0.73 -2.62
C LEU A 404 -23.99 -0.61 -2.68
N ASP A 405 -24.53 0.61 -2.51
CA ASP A 405 -25.94 0.95 -2.62
C ASP A 405 -26.36 1.09 -4.11
#